data_c84aac6d5a379c39f9a7073aa1c27f41
#
_entry.id   c84aac6d5a379c39f9a7073aa1c27f41
#
_cell.length_a   1.000
_cell.length_b   1.000
_cell.length_c   1.000
_cell.angle_alpha   90.00
_cell.angle_beta   90.00
_cell.angle_gamma   90.00
#
_symmetry.space_group_name_H-M   'P 1'
#
loop_
_entity.id
_entity.type
_entity.pdbx_description
1 polymer ?
#
loop_
_entity_poly.entity_id
_entity_poly.type
_entity_poly.pdbx_seq_one_letter_code
_entity_poly.pdbx_strand_id
1 'polypeptide(L)'
;MRARCPQCARPLSHCLCALIPQLPSRTRVLILQHPQEVGHALNTARLAALGLLNCELRCAEYVEELPQLLSDSRWHSCLLFPGEQSVAVGRFATESAAKPLQLVVPDGTWRKVRKLLYFNPALAALPRVTLEREPEGRLRYL
;
A
#
# COMPACT_ATOMS: atom_id res chain seq x y z
N MET A 1 9.67 30.18 1.74
CA MET A 1 9.17 28.82 1.52
C MET A 1 8.70 28.65 0.08
N ARG A 2 9.09 27.60 -0.57
CA ARG A 2 8.59 27.31 -1.92
C ARG A 2 7.13 26.86 -1.82
N ALA A 3 6.29 27.40 -2.71
CA ALA A 3 4.91 26.93 -2.83
C ALA A 3 4.87 25.47 -3.27
N ARG A 4 3.98 24.68 -2.67
CA ARG A 4 3.81 23.26 -2.96
C ARG A 4 2.43 22.98 -3.53
N CYS A 5 2.37 22.01 -4.43
CA CYS A 5 1.11 21.53 -4.97
C CYS A 5 0.28 20.91 -3.84
N PRO A 6 -1.00 21.30 -3.67
CA PRO A 6 -1.84 20.74 -2.61
C PRO A 6 -2.18 19.24 -2.84
N GLN A 7 -2.06 18.75 -4.05
CA GLN A 7 -2.34 17.34 -4.37
C GLN A 7 -1.12 16.45 -4.19
N CYS A 8 -0.04 16.71 -4.95
CA CYS A 8 1.14 15.83 -4.90
C CYS A 8 2.18 16.25 -3.85
N ALA A 9 1.99 17.40 -3.22
CA ALA A 9 2.87 17.95 -2.18
C ALA A 9 4.31 18.26 -2.64
N ARG A 10 4.57 18.19 -3.93
CA ARG A 10 5.86 18.59 -4.50
C ARG A 10 5.89 20.09 -4.76
N PRO A 11 7.10 20.72 -4.83
CA PRO A 11 7.18 22.11 -5.24
C PRO A 11 6.42 22.31 -6.55
N LEU A 12 5.74 23.45 -6.70
CA LEU A 12 4.93 23.71 -7.92
C LEU A 12 5.75 23.59 -9.21
N SER A 13 7.03 23.99 -9.16
CA SER A 13 7.94 23.84 -10.29
C SER A 13 8.23 22.40 -10.69
N HIS A 14 7.95 21.44 -9.80
CA HIS A 14 8.19 20.01 -9.98
C HIS A 14 6.90 19.20 -9.77
N CYS A 15 5.75 19.81 -9.93
CA CYS A 15 4.46 19.15 -9.79
C CYS A 15 4.34 18.04 -10.83
N LEU A 16 3.92 16.84 -10.38
CA LEU A 16 3.76 15.65 -11.21
C LEU A 16 2.30 15.33 -11.53
N CYS A 17 1.35 16.13 -11.07
CA CYS A 17 -0.08 15.81 -11.21
C CYS A 17 -0.49 15.56 -12.65
N ALA A 18 0.05 16.31 -13.61
CA ALA A 18 -0.27 16.13 -15.02
C ALA A 18 0.23 14.79 -15.60
N LEU A 19 1.22 14.18 -14.95
CA LEU A 19 1.82 12.92 -15.38
C LEU A 19 1.23 11.70 -14.67
N ILE A 20 0.39 11.91 -13.65
CA ILE A 20 -0.19 10.82 -12.87
C ILE A 20 -1.34 10.19 -13.67
N PRO A 21 -1.21 8.89 -14.05
CA PRO A 21 -2.31 8.20 -14.70
C PRO A 21 -3.46 7.94 -13.73
N GLN A 22 -4.66 7.73 -14.26
CA GLN A 22 -5.82 7.31 -13.50
C GLN A 22 -6.09 5.84 -13.81
N LEU A 23 -5.69 4.96 -12.89
CA LEU A 23 -5.70 3.52 -13.12
C LEU A 23 -6.86 2.86 -12.35
N PRO A 24 -7.89 2.37 -13.05
CA PRO A 24 -8.92 1.57 -12.40
C PRO A 24 -8.35 0.21 -12.00
N SER A 25 -8.82 -0.33 -10.89
CA SER A 25 -8.40 -1.64 -10.43
C SER A 25 -9.53 -2.33 -9.67
N ARG A 26 -9.69 -3.62 -9.93
CA ARG A 26 -10.57 -4.46 -9.11
C ARG A 26 -9.99 -4.65 -7.71
N THR A 27 -8.67 -4.70 -7.60
CA THR A 27 -7.96 -4.76 -6.32
C THR A 27 -8.05 -3.41 -5.62
N ARG A 28 -8.50 -3.45 -4.37
CA ARG A 28 -8.43 -2.29 -3.49
C ARG A 28 -7.04 -2.23 -2.87
N VAL A 29 -6.42 -1.06 -2.90
CA VAL A 29 -5.12 -0.83 -2.27
C VAL A 29 -5.33 0.03 -1.04
N LEU A 30 -4.94 -0.48 0.11
CA LEU A 30 -4.94 0.28 1.36
C LEU A 30 -3.49 0.54 1.76
N ILE A 31 -3.07 1.80 1.65
CA ILE A 31 -1.70 2.19 2.03
C ILE A 31 -1.72 2.70 3.46
N LEU A 32 -0.90 2.08 4.32
CA LEU A 32 -0.69 2.52 5.68
C LEU A 32 0.67 3.20 5.77
N GLN A 33 0.66 4.53 5.75
CA GLN A 33 1.88 5.32 5.77
C GLN A 33 2.26 5.68 7.20
N HIS A 34 3.51 5.40 7.57
CA HIS A 34 4.03 5.85 8.85
C HIS A 34 4.08 7.39 8.86
N PRO A 35 3.69 8.06 9.97
CA PRO A 35 3.63 9.52 10.01
C PRO A 35 4.94 10.23 9.65
N GLN A 36 6.08 9.60 9.94
CA GLN A 36 7.39 10.17 9.62
C GLN A 36 7.70 10.18 8.11
N GLU A 37 6.94 9.45 7.30
CA GLU A 37 7.11 9.43 5.86
C GLU A 37 6.38 10.57 5.14
N VAL A 38 5.41 11.21 5.79
CA VAL A 38 4.57 12.26 5.18
C VAL A 38 5.40 13.41 4.64
N GLY A 39 6.41 13.85 5.40
CA GLY A 39 7.30 14.95 5.00
C GLY A 39 8.45 14.54 4.10
N HIS A 40 8.54 13.26 3.72
CA HIS A 40 9.62 12.77 2.88
C HIS A 40 9.52 13.37 1.48
N ALA A 41 10.65 13.80 0.92
CA ALA A 41 10.68 14.50 -0.37
C ALA A 41 10.08 13.66 -1.51
N LEU A 42 10.30 12.36 -1.49
CA LEU A 42 9.82 11.47 -2.55
C LEU A 42 8.37 11.05 -2.36
N ASN A 43 7.92 10.84 -1.16
CA ASN A 43 6.56 10.42 -0.78
C ASN A 43 5.77 9.74 -1.93
N THR A 44 6.27 8.61 -2.40
CA THR A 44 5.70 7.88 -3.53
C THR A 44 4.31 7.30 -3.22
N ALA A 45 4.02 7.02 -1.95
CA ALA A 45 2.71 6.56 -1.53
C ALA A 45 1.60 7.55 -1.88
N ARG A 46 1.87 8.84 -1.74
CA ARG A 46 0.91 9.88 -2.11
C ARG A 46 0.63 9.89 -3.61
N LEU A 47 1.65 9.68 -4.44
CA LEU A 47 1.47 9.54 -5.89
C LEU A 47 0.63 8.32 -6.24
N ALA A 48 0.89 7.20 -5.60
CA ALA A 48 0.10 5.98 -5.80
C ALA A 48 -1.37 6.20 -5.43
N ALA A 49 -1.63 6.87 -4.31
CA ALA A 49 -2.98 7.18 -3.87
C ALA A 49 -3.73 8.09 -4.85
N LEU A 50 -3.01 8.98 -5.52
CA LEU A 50 -3.61 9.86 -6.54
C LEU A 50 -3.87 9.14 -7.86
N GLY A 51 -3.04 8.16 -8.21
CA GLY A 51 -3.12 7.45 -9.49
C GLY A 51 -4.01 6.21 -9.49
N LEU A 52 -4.18 5.58 -8.35
CA LEU A 52 -5.03 4.39 -8.23
C LEU A 52 -6.43 4.80 -7.81
N LEU A 53 -7.42 4.51 -8.64
CA LEU A 53 -8.81 4.91 -8.38
C LEU A 53 -9.41 4.17 -7.17
N ASN A 54 -9.00 2.92 -6.93
CA ASN A 54 -9.46 2.10 -5.81
C ASN A 54 -8.38 2.03 -4.73
N CYS A 55 -8.05 3.18 -4.15
CA CYS A 55 -6.97 3.30 -3.18
C CYS A 55 -7.39 4.21 -2.02
N GLU A 56 -6.99 3.82 -0.82
CA GLU A 56 -7.11 4.64 0.37
C GLU A 56 -5.74 4.76 1.03
N LEU A 57 -5.37 5.97 1.41
CA LEU A 57 -4.12 6.26 2.14
C LEU A 57 -4.46 6.67 3.56
N ARG A 58 -3.98 5.89 4.52
CA ARG A 58 -4.10 6.20 5.95
C ARG A 58 -2.72 6.48 6.53
N CYS A 59 -2.59 7.59 7.23
CA CYS A 59 -1.34 7.99 7.87
C CYS A 59 -1.49 7.94 9.38
N ALA A 60 -1.00 6.88 10.00
CA ALA A 60 -1.03 6.71 11.44
C ALA A 60 -0.16 5.51 11.86
N GLU A 61 0.35 5.50 13.08
CA GLU A 61 0.98 4.30 13.65
C GLU A 61 -0.06 3.28 14.12
N TYR A 62 -1.20 3.76 14.61
CA TYR A 62 -2.30 2.94 15.07
C TYR A 62 -3.58 3.37 14.37
N VAL A 63 -4.32 2.41 13.83
CA VAL A 63 -5.59 2.62 13.14
C VAL A 63 -6.67 1.83 13.87
N GLU A 64 -7.51 2.55 14.63
CA GLU A 64 -8.53 1.93 15.48
C GLU A 64 -9.51 1.08 14.68
N GLU A 65 -9.94 1.56 13.52
CA GLU A 65 -10.92 0.87 12.67
C GLU A 65 -10.30 -0.21 11.75
N LEU A 66 -9.00 -0.48 11.89
CA LEU A 66 -8.33 -1.44 11.01
C LEU A 66 -8.93 -2.85 11.05
N PRO A 67 -9.29 -3.40 12.22
CA PRO A 67 -9.93 -4.72 12.24
C PRO A 67 -11.20 -4.80 11.38
N GLN A 68 -12.02 -3.76 11.39
CA GLN A 68 -13.23 -3.71 10.58
C GLN A 68 -12.92 -3.57 9.09
N LEU A 69 -11.92 -2.76 8.73
CA LEU A 69 -11.49 -2.60 7.35
C LEU A 69 -10.96 -3.92 6.77
N LEU A 70 -10.17 -4.66 7.56
CA LEU A 70 -9.54 -5.89 7.11
C LEU A 70 -10.51 -7.08 7.08
N SER A 71 -11.58 -7.05 7.85
CA SER A 71 -12.61 -8.11 7.89
C SER A 71 -13.80 -7.83 6.99
N ASP A 72 -13.77 -6.76 6.19
CA ASP A 72 -14.83 -6.43 5.25
C ASP A 72 -15.03 -7.58 4.27
N SER A 73 -16.24 -8.14 4.25
CA SER A 73 -16.56 -9.34 3.48
C SER A 73 -16.52 -9.15 1.96
N ARG A 74 -16.45 -7.90 1.49
CA ARG A 74 -16.33 -7.59 0.05
C ARG A 74 -14.95 -7.91 -0.50
N TRP A 75 -13.95 -8.01 0.36
CA TRP A 75 -12.55 -8.11 -0.02
C TRP A 75 -11.90 -9.32 0.63
N HIS A 76 -10.89 -9.85 -0.04
CA HIS A 76 -9.95 -10.79 0.57
C HIS A 76 -8.65 -10.04 0.87
N SER A 77 -8.40 -9.78 2.15
CA SER A 77 -7.29 -8.92 2.56
C SER A 77 -5.98 -9.69 2.68
N CYS A 78 -4.90 -9.09 2.20
CA CYS A 78 -3.54 -9.61 2.34
C CYS A 78 -2.57 -8.46 2.57
N LEU A 79 -1.40 -8.79 3.12
CA LEU A 79 -0.37 -7.83 3.48
C LEU A 79 0.84 -7.97 2.56
N LEU A 80 1.21 -6.88 1.89
CA LEU A 80 2.43 -6.84 1.08
C LEU A 80 3.64 -6.62 2.00
N PHE A 81 4.11 -7.69 2.60
CA PHE A 81 5.27 -7.67 3.50
C PHE A 81 5.82 -9.07 3.61
N PRO A 82 7.14 -9.27 3.48
CA PRO A 82 7.71 -10.61 3.50
C PRO A 82 7.54 -11.30 4.87
N GLY A 83 7.46 -12.61 4.85
CA GLY A 83 7.35 -13.46 6.02
C GLY A 83 7.62 -14.90 5.63
N GLU A 84 7.67 -15.79 6.64
CA GLU A 84 8.04 -17.19 6.42
C GLU A 84 7.10 -17.92 5.46
N GLN A 85 5.82 -17.58 5.50
CA GLN A 85 4.80 -18.24 4.69
C GLN A 85 4.24 -17.33 3.60
N SER A 86 5.02 -16.32 3.18
CA SER A 86 4.57 -15.42 2.12
C SER A 86 4.49 -16.15 0.78
N VAL A 87 3.46 -15.80 0.00
CA VAL A 87 3.26 -16.34 -1.36
C VAL A 87 3.26 -15.19 -2.35
N ALA A 88 3.48 -15.50 -3.64
CA ALA A 88 3.37 -14.50 -4.68
C ALA A 88 1.94 -13.95 -4.75
N VAL A 89 1.79 -12.64 -4.95
CA VAL A 89 0.48 -11.99 -4.95
C VAL A 89 -0.43 -12.53 -6.05
N GLY A 90 0.11 -12.88 -7.21
CA GLY A 90 -0.67 -13.47 -8.31
C GLY A 90 -1.24 -14.82 -7.94
N ARG A 91 -0.47 -15.66 -7.25
CA ARG A 91 -0.95 -16.95 -6.75
C ARG A 91 -2.04 -16.77 -5.72
N PHE A 92 -1.86 -15.85 -4.77
CA PHE A 92 -2.86 -15.55 -3.76
C PHE A 92 -4.17 -15.07 -4.42
N ALA A 93 -4.08 -14.21 -5.42
CA ALA A 93 -5.24 -13.72 -6.17
C ALA A 93 -5.99 -14.85 -6.87
N THR A 94 -5.28 -15.80 -7.47
CA THR A 94 -5.87 -16.96 -8.15
C THR A 94 -6.58 -17.87 -7.16
N GLU A 95 -5.97 -18.15 -6.02
CA GLU A 95 -6.56 -18.98 -4.97
C GLU A 95 -7.77 -18.33 -4.31
N SER A 96 -7.88 -17.01 -4.39
CA SER A 96 -8.94 -16.21 -3.77
C SER A 96 -9.93 -15.64 -4.79
N ALA A 97 -10.11 -16.31 -5.93
CA ALA A 97 -10.86 -15.79 -7.08
C ALA A 97 -12.31 -15.38 -6.78
N ALA A 98 -12.91 -15.89 -5.68
CA ALA A 98 -14.30 -15.57 -5.31
C ALA A 98 -14.49 -14.10 -4.91
N LYS A 99 -13.44 -13.44 -4.42
CA LYS A 99 -13.48 -12.04 -3.98
C LYS A 99 -12.29 -11.26 -4.53
N PRO A 100 -12.47 -9.98 -4.85
CA PRO A 100 -11.32 -9.14 -5.18
C PRO A 100 -10.41 -8.95 -3.96
N LEU A 101 -9.14 -8.71 -4.21
CA LEU A 101 -8.17 -8.49 -3.14
C LEU A 101 -8.29 -7.10 -2.55
N GLN A 102 -8.04 -7.01 -1.25
CA GLN A 102 -7.60 -5.79 -0.59
C GLN A 102 -6.13 -5.96 -0.25
N LEU A 103 -5.27 -5.27 -1.01
CA LEU A 103 -3.84 -5.31 -0.80
C LEU A 103 -3.44 -4.21 0.17
N VAL A 104 -2.98 -4.61 1.34
CA VAL A 104 -2.51 -3.66 2.35
C VAL A 104 -1.02 -3.45 2.17
N VAL A 105 -0.63 -2.20 1.94
CA VAL A 105 0.75 -1.81 1.65
C VAL A 105 1.25 -0.89 2.76
N PRO A 106 2.11 -1.40 3.66
CA PRO A 106 2.74 -0.54 4.65
C PRO A 106 3.84 0.30 3.99
N ASP A 107 3.89 1.58 4.31
CA ASP A 107 4.87 2.51 3.80
C ASP A 107 5.75 3.07 4.92
N GLY A 108 7.03 2.79 4.84
CA GLY A 108 8.03 3.21 5.82
C GLY A 108 9.28 2.35 5.71
N THR A 109 10.29 2.69 6.49
CA THR A 109 11.46 1.82 6.65
C THR A 109 11.04 0.49 7.29
N TRP A 110 11.88 -0.54 7.16
CA TRP A 110 11.62 -1.84 7.80
C TRP A 110 11.29 -1.71 9.28
N ARG A 111 12.02 -0.84 9.98
CA ARG A 111 11.79 -0.58 11.41
C ARG A 111 10.42 0.05 11.67
N LYS A 112 10.03 1.02 10.86
CA LYS A 112 8.72 1.69 10.98
C LYS A 112 7.57 0.75 10.65
N VAL A 113 7.73 -0.09 9.64
CA VAL A 113 6.73 -1.10 9.28
C VAL A 113 6.57 -2.12 10.41
N ARG A 114 7.66 -2.57 11.02
CA ARG A 114 7.58 -3.46 12.18
C ARG A 114 6.80 -2.83 13.33
N LYS A 115 6.95 -1.53 13.56
CA LYS A 115 6.12 -0.79 14.54
C LYS A 115 4.65 -0.80 14.15
N LEU A 116 4.32 -0.58 12.88
CA LEU A 116 2.94 -0.66 12.41
C LEU A 116 2.33 -2.03 12.71
N LEU A 117 3.07 -3.10 12.46
CA LEU A 117 2.62 -4.47 12.75
C LEU A 117 2.43 -4.69 14.25
N TYR A 118 3.32 -4.15 15.07
CA TYR A 118 3.25 -4.27 16.52
C TYR A 118 2.02 -3.57 17.10
N PHE A 119 1.76 -2.34 16.65
CA PHE A 119 0.62 -1.56 17.13
C PHE A 119 -0.71 -2.01 16.54
N ASN A 120 -0.71 -2.76 15.43
CA ASN A 120 -1.91 -3.22 14.74
C ASN A 120 -1.89 -4.75 14.58
N PRO A 121 -2.24 -5.51 15.64
CA PRO A 121 -2.20 -6.97 15.56
C PRO A 121 -3.05 -7.58 14.43
N ALA A 122 -4.15 -6.93 14.08
CA ALA A 122 -4.99 -7.38 12.96
C ALA A 122 -4.21 -7.37 11.63
N LEU A 123 -3.29 -6.40 11.47
CA LEU A 123 -2.42 -6.33 10.29
C LEU A 123 -1.43 -7.49 10.28
N ALA A 124 -0.80 -7.77 11.42
CA ALA A 124 0.17 -8.84 11.54
C ALA A 124 -0.43 -10.23 11.28
N ALA A 125 -1.74 -10.38 11.51
CA ALA A 125 -2.44 -11.64 11.32
C ALA A 125 -2.83 -11.93 9.86
N LEU A 126 -2.69 -10.96 8.96
CA LEU A 126 -3.06 -11.14 7.55
C LEU A 126 -2.12 -12.13 6.85
N PRO A 127 -2.64 -12.87 5.85
CA PRO A 127 -1.79 -13.60 4.92
C PRO A 127 -0.80 -12.65 4.26
N ARG A 128 0.45 -13.07 4.13
CA ARG A 128 1.51 -12.24 3.55
C ARG A 128 1.75 -12.60 2.10
N VAL A 129 1.91 -11.56 1.28
CA VAL A 129 2.19 -11.72 -0.14
C VAL A 129 3.44 -10.94 -0.50
N THR A 130 4.08 -11.36 -1.58
CA THR A 130 5.23 -10.68 -2.17
C THR A 130 4.95 -10.41 -3.64
N LEU A 131 5.69 -9.46 -4.21
CA LEU A 131 5.64 -9.24 -5.64
C LEU A 131 6.27 -10.43 -6.36
N GLU A 132 5.75 -10.74 -7.55
CA GLU A 132 6.29 -11.82 -8.36
C GLU A 132 7.68 -11.44 -8.89
N ARG A 133 8.54 -12.44 -8.96
CA ARG A 133 9.85 -12.30 -9.61
C ARG A 133 9.75 -12.80 -11.03
N GLU A 134 10.45 -12.13 -11.93
CA GLU A 134 10.64 -12.66 -13.27
C GLU A 134 11.44 -13.97 -13.21
N PRO A 135 11.34 -14.83 -14.27
CA PRO A 135 12.06 -16.10 -14.31
C PRO A 135 13.56 -15.97 -14.04
N GLU A 136 14.15 -14.81 -14.33
CA GLU A 136 15.57 -14.51 -14.09
C GLU A 136 15.86 -13.95 -12.69
N GLY A 137 14.90 -13.98 -11.79
CA GLY A 137 15.06 -13.49 -10.42
C GLY A 137 14.92 -11.99 -10.24
N ARG A 138 14.55 -11.25 -11.26
CA ARG A 138 14.30 -9.82 -11.18
C ARG A 138 12.89 -9.53 -10.66
N LEU A 139 12.79 -8.51 -9.80
CA LEU A 139 11.48 -8.01 -9.38
C LEU A 139 10.87 -7.21 -10.53
N ARG A 140 9.59 -7.46 -10.80
CA ARG A 140 8.82 -6.57 -11.65
C ARG A 140 8.37 -5.39 -10.83
N TYR A 141 8.72 -4.21 -11.31
CA TYR A 141 8.15 -2.98 -10.80
C TYR A 141 6.91 -2.66 -11.64
N LEU A 142 5.79 -2.57 -10.95
CA LEU A 142 4.55 -2.16 -11.59
C LEU A 142 4.48 -0.66 -11.69
#